data_97c9ca82b16ae99133bc1766f7fdac97
#
_entry.id   97c9ca82b16ae99133bc1766f7fdac97
#
_cell.length_a   1.000
_cell.length_b   1.000
_cell.length_c   1.000
_cell.angle_alpha   90.00
_cell.angle_beta   90.00
_cell.angle_gamma   90.00
#
_symmetry.space_group_name_H-M   'P 1'
#
loop_
_entity.id
_entity.type
_entity.pdbx_description
1 polymer ?
#
loop_
_entity_poly.entity_id
_entity_poly.type
_entity_poly.pdbx_seq_one_letter_code
_entity_poly.pdbx_strand_id
1 'polypeptide(L)'
;GLIDGSEAMVRFLNLVSAEPDIARVPFMVDSSKWEVLEAGLQCMQGKGIVNSISLKEGEEEFLKKAALIKRYGAAAVVMAFDEQGQASNYDDRVRICKRAYDLLVNGVQFPPEDIIFDPNVLTVGTGIAEHANYALDFFKAAGWISRNLPHTHISGGISNVSFAFRGNNPVREAMHSAFLYHATRQGLDMCIVNAGMLEVYDNIPKDRLELIEDVLLNRNPDATERLTDYAEKLAAE
;
A
#
# COMPACT_ATOMS: atom_id res chain seq x y z
N GLY A 1 -0.33 -29.80 1.46
CA GLY A 1 1.00 -29.87 0.91
C GLY A 1 1.35 -28.49 0.39
N LEU A 2 2.00 -27.77 1.22
CA LEU A 2 2.15 -26.34 0.98
C LEU A 2 3.61 -26.11 0.64
N ILE A 3 3.84 -25.19 -0.30
CA ILE A 3 5.15 -24.74 -0.74
C ILE A 3 5.92 -24.21 0.48
N ASP A 4 7.17 -24.62 0.65
CA ASP A 4 8.09 -23.94 1.58
C ASP A 4 8.36 -22.54 1.02
N GLY A 5 7.92 -21.52 1.76
CA GLY A 5 7.98 -20.14 1.30
C GLY A 5 9.41 -19.64 1.14
N SER A 6 10.32 -20.03 2.02
CA SER A 6 11.72 -19.63 1.96
C SER A 6 12.45 -20.27 0.77
N GLU A 7 12.25 -21.57 0.56
CA GLU A 7 12.81 -22.26 -0.59
C GLU A 7 12.28 -21.70 -1.92
N ALA A 8 10.95 -21.47 -1.99
CA ALA A 8 10.31 -20.89 -3.18
C ALA A 8 10.82 -19.47 -3.47
N MET A 9 10.99 -18.62 -2.46
CA MET A 9 11.52 -17.27 -2.60
C MET A 9 12.96 -17.29 -3.14
N VAL A 10 13.82 -18.10 -2.52
CA VAL A 10 15.22 -18.26 -2.95
C VAL A 10 15.31 -18.75 -4.41
N ARG A 11 14.55 -19.79 -4.73
CA ARG A 11 14.54 -20.36 -6.09
C ARG A 11 14.06 -19.34 -7.12
N PHE A 12 12.97 -18.64 -6.83
CA PHE A 12 12.42 -17.61 -7.73
C PHE A 12 13.42 -16.48 -7.96
N LEU A 13 14.00 -15.91 -6.90
CA LEU A 13 14.94 -14.79 -7.01
C LEU A 13 16.23 -15.18 -7.74
N ASN A 14 16.76 -16.39 -7.51
CA ASN A 14 17.92 -16.86 -8.23
C ASN A 14 17.65 -17.06 -9.72
N LEU A 15 16.45 -17.53 -10.10
CA LEU A 15 16.06 -17.65 -11.50
C LEU A 15 15.93 -16.29 -12.18
N VAL A 16 15.21 -15.33 -11.57
CA VAL A 16 15.03 -14.00 -12.19
C VAL A 16 16.31 -13.18 -12.21
N SER A 17 17.23 -13.39 -11.28
CA SER A 17 18.55 -12.74 -11.26
C SER A 17 19.45 -13.17 -12.40
N ALA A 18 19.18 -14.33 -13.00
CA ALA A 18 19.90 -14.82 -14.18
C ALA A 18 19.39 -14.21 -15.50
N GLU A 19 18.27 -13.48 -15.47
CA GLU A 19 17.65 -12.86 -16.65
C GLU A 19 17.94 -11.36 -16.68
N PRO A 20 18.89 -10.86 -17.50
CA PRO A 20 19.34 -9.46 -17.46
C PRO A 20 18.22 -8.44 -17.67
N ASP A 21 17.23 -8.75 -18.51
CA ASP A 21 16.11 -7.84 -18.79
C ASP A 21 15.16 -7.70 -17.60
N ILE A 22 15.11 -8.70 -16.72
CA ILE A 22 14.31 -8.67 -15.49
C ILE A 22 15.15 -8.10 -14.34
N ALA A 23 16.39 -8.54 -14.20
CA ALA A 23 17.28 -8.21 -13.08
C ALA A 23 17.63 -6.70 -12.98
N ARG A 24 17.41 -5.94 -14.05
CA ARG A 24 17.65 -4.49 -14.09
C ARG A 24 16.64 -3.65 -13.30
N VAL A 25 15.49 -4.23 -12.90
CA VAL A 25 14.50 -3.52 -12.10
C VAL A 25 14.60 -3.92 -10.63
N PRO A 26 14.30 -3.01 -9.68
CA PRO A 26 14.25 -3.35 -8.26
C PRO A 26 13.17 -4.40 -7.97
N PHE A 27 13.46 -5.31 -7.05
CA PHE A 27 12.49 -6.28 -6.56
C PHE A 27 11.96 -5.88 -5.18
N MET A 28 10.67 -6.06 -4.99
CA MET A 28 10.03 -5.98 -3.68
C MET A 28 9.68 -7.41 -3.26
N VAL A 29 10.31 -7.91 -2.19
CA VAL A 29 9.94 -9.18 -1.58
C VAL A 29 8.79 -8.96 -0.60
N ASP A 30 7.77 -9.80 -0.71
CA ASP A 30 6.53 -9.67 0.05
C ASP A 30 6.21 -10.99 0.77
N SER A 31 6.12 -10.94 2.09
CA SER A 31 5.66 -12.05 2.92
C SER A 31 5.21 -11.56 4.29
N SER A 32 4.25 -12.27 4.88
CA SER A 32 3.88 -12.11 6.29
C SER A 32 4.87 -12.77 7.27
N LYS A 33 5.83 -13.58 6.75
CA LYS A 33 6.81 -14.32 7.55
C LYS A 33 8.19 -13.72 7.37
N TRP A 34 8.83 -13.36 8.50
CA TRP A 34 10.14 -12.75 8.46
C TRP A 34 11.20 -13.65 7.83
N GLU A 35 11.21 -14.95 8.14
CA GLU A 35 12.16 -15.90 7.58
C GLU A 35 12.13 -15.99 6.04
N VAL A 36 10.97 -15.76 5.43
CA VAL A 36 10.81 -15.70 3.97
C VAL A 36 11.38 -14.41 3.40
N LEU A 37 11.13 -13.29 4.08
CA LEU A 37 11.69 -11.99 3.70
C LEU A 37 13.21 -11.99 3.78
N GLU A 38 13.77 -12.52 4.87
CA GLU A 38 15.22 -12.58 5.06
C GLU A 38 15.89 -13.50 4.03
N ALA A 39 15.29 -14.66 3.74
CA ALA A 39 15.77 -15.55 2.68
C ALA A 39 15.78 -14.83 1.31
N GLY A 40 14.77 -14.02 1.02
CA GLY A 40 14.72 -13.18 -0.17
C GLY A 40 15.81 -12.12 -0.19
N LEU A 41 16.03 -11.40 0.91
CA LEU A 41 17.08 -10.39 1.05
C LEU A 41 18.47 -10.94 0.74
N GLN A 42 18.75 -12.18 1.15
CA GLN A 42 20.05 -12.84 0.90
C GLN A 42 20.29 -13.13 -0.60
N CYS A 43 19.25 -13.20 -1.41
CA CYS A 43 19.33 -13.50 -2.84
C CYS A 43 19.28 -12.27 -3.74
N MET A 44 18.86 -11.11 -3.18
CA MET A 44 18.69 -9.89 -3.99
C MET A 44 20.02 -9.21 -4.31
N GLN A 45 20.09 -8.68 -5.53
CA GLN A 45 21.18 -7.84 -6.00
C GLN A 45 20.69 -6.40 -6.15
N GLY A 46 21.55 -5.43 -5.80
CA GLY A 46 21.20 -4.01 -5.84
C GLY A 46 20.22 -3.58 -4.72
N LYS A 47 19.49 -2.49 -4.97
CA LYS A 47 18.52 -1.96 -4.00
C LYS A 47 17.22 -2.76 -4.08
N GLY A 48 16.97 -3.59 -3.09
CA GLY A 48 15.71 -4.29 -2.92
C GLY A 48 14.77 -3.57 -1.95
N ILE A 49 13.52 -4.01 -1.90
CA ILE A 49 12.49 -3.49 -1.01
C ILE A 49 11.87 -4.65 -0.25
N VAL A 50 11.64 -4.47 1.05
CA VAL A 50 10.92 -5.43 1.90
C VAL A 50 9.49 -4.94 2.15
N ASN A 51 8.52 -5.77 1.87
CA ASN A 51 7.12 -5.55 2.23
C ASN A 51 6.70 -6.65 3.22
N SER A 52 6.53 -6.38 4.46
CA SER A 52 6.65 -5.12 5.19
C SER A 52 7.09 -5.35 6.63
N ILE A 53 7.40 -4.28 7.34
CA ILE A 53 7.54 -4.26 8.80
C ILE A 53 6.52 -3.33 9.43
N SER A 54 6.22 -3.53 10.71
CA SER A 54 5.29 -2.69 11.46
C SER A 54 5.55 -2.80 12.96
N LEU A 55 4.92 -1.91 13.74
CA LEU A 55 4.96 -1.92 15.21
C LEU A 55 3.99 -2.94 15.83
N LYS A 56 3.36 -3.80 15.04
CA LYS A 56 2.38 -4.80 15.52
C LYS A 56 2.93 -5.71 16.63
N GLU A 57 4.20 -6.09 16.52
CA GLU A 57 4.90 -6.97 17.47
C GLU A 57 5.71 -6.19 18.51
N GLY A 58 5.53 -4.86 18.58
CA GLY A 58 6.24 -3.97 19.47
C GLY A 58 7.55 -3.40 18.91
N GLU A 59 8.11 -2.44 19.64
CA GLU A 59 9.28 -1.65 19.22
C GLU A 59 10.56 -2.49 19.08
N GLU A 60 10.79 -3.42 20.00
CA GLU A 60 12.02 -4.23 20.00
C GLU A 60 12.14 -5.06 18.72
N GLU A 61 11.09 -5.80 18.37
CA GLU A 61 11.08 -6.64 17.16
C GLU A 61 11.09 -5.78 15.88
N PHE A 62 10.40 -4.64 15.90
CA PHE A 62 10.42 -3.67 14.80
C PHE A 62 11.83 -3.15 14.52
N LEU A 63 12.55 -2.69 15.56
CA LEU A 63 13.91 -2.16 15.44
C LEU A 63 14.92 -3.24 15.03
N LYS A 64 14.76 -4.46 15.53
CA LYS A 64 15.59 -5.62 15.16
C LYS A 64 15.46 -5.93 13.66
N LYS A 65 14.23 -6.02 13.15
CA LYS A 65 13.97 -6.23 11.71
C LYS A 65 14.52 -5.08 10.88
N ALA A 66 14.30 -3.84 11.29
CA ALA A 66 14.81 -2.66 10.61
C ALA A 66 16.36 -2.66 10.53
N ALA A 67 17.05 -2.99 11.62
CA ALA A 67 18.50 -3.08 11.63
C ALA A 67 19.02 -4.14 10.64
N LEU A 68 18.34 -5.27 10.52
CA LEU A 68 18.69 -6.32 9.55
C LEU A 68 18.47 -5.85 8.12
N ILE A 69 17.32 -5.23 7.81
CA ILE A 69 17.01 -4.68 6.48
C ILE A 69 18.06 -3.65 6.07
N LYS A 70 18.43 -2.74 6.99
CA LYS A 70 19.50 -1.76 6.77
C LYS A 70 20.84 -2.43 6.43
N ARG A 71 21.21 -3.52 7.12
CA ARG A 71 22.46 -4.26 6.84
C ARG A 71 22.48 -4.89 5.46
N TYR A 72 21.32 -5.31 4.94
CA TYR A 72 21.16 -5.78 3.56
C TYR A 72 21.12 -4.64 2.53
N GLY A 73 21.08 -3.38 2.96
CA GLY A 73 21.01 -2.21 2.10
C GLY A 73 19.66 -2.04 1.39
N ALA A 74 18.60 -2.67 1.90
CA ALA A 74 17.26 -2.59 1.33
C ALA A 74 16.43 -1.46 1.91
N ALA A 75 15.44 -1.00 1.15
CA ALA A 75 14.36 -0.16 1.61
C ALA A 75 13.25 -0.99 2.26
N ALA A 76 12.43 -0.39 3.09
CA ALA A 76 11.36 -1.06 3.82
C ALA A 76 10.02 -0.35 3.65
N VAL A 77 8.99 -1.12 3.31
CA VAL A 77 7.61 -0.69 3.50
C VAL A 77 7.28 -0.79 4.99
N VAL A 78 6.83 0.32 5.55
CA VAL A 78 6.45 0.47 6.97
C VAL A 78 4.95 0.70 7.04
N MET A 79 4.22 -0.33 7.46
CA MET A 79 2.76 -0.25 7.57
C MET A 79 2.34 0.52 8.82
N ALA A 80 1.28 1.33 8.69
CA ALA A 80 0.62 1.99 9.82
C ALA A 80 -0.18 0.96 10.65
N PHE A 81 0.54 0.14 11.39
CA PHE A 81 0.04 -0.93 12.24
C PHE A 81 0.85 -0.96 13.54
N ASP A 82 0.20 -0.90 14.69
CA ASP A 82 0.86 -0.99 15.98
C ASP A 82 0.25 -2.10 16.86
N GLU A 83 0.60 -2.13 18.11
CA GLU A 83 0.15 -3.11 19.10
C GLU A 83 -1.36 -3.08 19.32
N GLN A 84 -2.03 -1.97 18.97
CA GLN A 84 -3.48 -1.81 19.07
C GLN A 84 -4.22 -2.29 17.82
N GLY A 85 -3.50 -2.44 16.70
CA GLY A 85 -4.05 -2.90 15.44
C GLY A 85 -3.73 -2.02 14.25
N GLN A 86 -4.44 -2.26 13.16
CA GLN A 86 -4.30 -1.55 11.89
C GLN A 86 -4.96 -0.17 11.96
N ALA A 87 -4.21 0.88 11.64
CA ALA A 87 -4.76 2.23 11.54
C ALA A 87 -5.79 2.33 10.41
N SER A 88 -6.97 2.82 10.73
CA SER A 88 -8.06 3.04 9.77
C SER A 88 -8.45 4.52 9.61
N ASN A 89 -8.23 5.34 10.63
CA ASN A 89 -8.51 6.77 10.63
C ASN A 89 -7.25 7.63 10.46
N TYR A 90 -7.43 8.90 10.21
CA TYR A 90 -6.35 9.87 10.00
C TYR A 90 -5.38 9.95 11.19
N ASP A 91 -5.91 10.10 12.40
CA ASP A 91 -5.10 10.36 13.60
C ASP A 91 -4.17 9.17 13.92
N ASP A 92 -4.68 7.96 13.85
CA ASP A 92 -3.87 6.75 14.08
C ASP A 92 -2.81 6.55 13.00
N ARG A 93 -3.14 6.80 11.72
CA ARG A 93 -2.17 6.75 10.62
C ARG A 93 -1.01 7.69 10.86
N VAL A 94 -1.30 8.94 11.21
CA VAL A 94 -0.29 9.96 11.51
C VAL A 94 0.54 9.57 12.73
N ARG A 95 -0.11 9.19 13.83
CA ARG A 95 0.53 8.81 15.08
C ARG A 95 1.50 7.65 14.89
N ILE A 96 1.07 6.59 14.22
CA ILE A 96 1.87 5.38 14.02
C ILE A 96 3.02 5.66 13.06
N CYS A 97 2.78 6.32 11.92
CA CYS A 97 3.85 6.66 10.97
C CYS A 97 4.90 7.56 11.60
N LYS A 98 4.48 8.56 12.39
CA LYS A 98 5.44 9.42 13.11
C LYS A 98 6.27 8.64 14.13
N ARG A 99 5.64 7.79 14.95
CA ARG A 99 6.34 6.94 15.91
C ARG A 99 7.35 6.02 15.21
N ALA A 100 6.93 5.38 14.12
CA ALA A 100 7.81 4.52 13.34
C ALA A 100 8.99 5.30 12.73
N TYR A 101 8.76 6.50 12.21
CA TYR A 101 9.81 7.38 11.70
C TYR A 101 10.84 7.71 12.77
N ASP A 102 10.39 8.17 13.93
CA ASP A 102 11.28 8.55 15.04
C ASP A 102 12.13 7.36 15.49
N LEU A 103 11.54 6.17 15.61
CA LEU A 103 12.25 4.94 15.99
C LEU A 103 13.27 4.51 14.92
N LEU A 104 12.92 4.57 13.65
CA LEU A 104 13.81 4.17 12.56
C LEU A 104 14.98 5.12 12.41
N VAL A 105 14.73 6.42 12.37
CA VAL A 105 15.76 7.43 12.11
C VAL A 105 16.66 7.60 13.36
N ASN A 106 16.08 7.74 14.53
CA ASN A 106 16.83 8.01 15.76
C ASN A 106 17.33 6.73 16.45
N GLY A 107 16.58 5.63 16.36
CA GLY A 107 16.92 4.37 17.03
C GLY A 107 17.98 3.56 16.31
N VAL A 108 17.77 3.25 15.03
CA VAL A 108 18.68 2.43 14.23
C VAL A 108 19.40 3.19 13.13
N GLN A 109 19.19 4.51 13.04
CA GLN A 109 19.77 5.35 11.99
C GLN A 109 19.45 4.82 10.58
N PHE A 110 18.20 4.41 10.39
CA PHE A 110 17.71 3.95 9.09
C PHE A 110 17.67 5.15 8.14
N PRO A 111 18.16 5.04 6.89
CA PRO A 111 18.11 6.13 5.93
C PRO A 111 16.66 6.54 5.67
N PRO A 112 16.26 7.82 5.86
CA PRO A 112 14.88 8.24 5.61
C PRO A 112 14.40 7.94 4.19
N GLU A 113 15.27 8.06 3.19
CA GLU A 113 15.00 7.77 1.78
C GLU A 113 14.74 6.27 1.48
N ASP A 114 15.02 5.40 2.44
CA ASP A 114 14.73 3.97 2.36
C ASP A 114 13.44 3.58 3.13
N ILE A 115 12.75 4.56 3.73
CA ILE A 115 11.49 4.36 4.43
C ILE A 115 10.33 4.63 3.47
N ILE A 116 9.46 3.63 3.28
CA ILE A 116 8.27 3.72 2.45
C ILE A 116 7.06 3.50 3.34
N PHE A 117 6.34 4.55 3.72
CA PHE A 117 5.14 4.41 4.54
C PHE A 117 3.97 3.86 3.74
N ASP A 118 3.27 2.86 4.28
CA ASP A 118 1.95 2.44 3.84
C ASP A 118 0.93 2.77 4.94
N PRO A 119 0.18 3.89 4.78
CA PRO A 119 -0.84 4.27 5.75
C PRO A 119 -2.14 3.47 5.64
N ASN A 120 -2.12 2.32 5.01
CA ASN A 120 -3.20 1.34 4.80
C ASN A 120 -4.31 1.85 3.87
N VAL A 121 -4.33 1.33 2.65
CA VAL A 121 -5.50 1.46 1.76
C VAL A 121 -6.55 0.45 2.19
N LEU A 122 -7.70 0.93 2.60
CA LEU A 122 -8.82 0.14 3.10
C LEU A 122 -10.02 0.24 2.15
N THR A 123 -10.88 -0.78 2.21
CA THR A 123 -12.06 -0.90 1.34
C THR A 123 -13.09 0.17 1.66
N VAL A 124 -13.57 0.86 0.63
CA VAL A 124 -14.71 1.79 0.69
C VAL A 124 -15.91 1.24 -0.08
N GLY A 125 -17.05 1.90 -0.01
CA GLY A 125 -18.26 1.44 -0.72
C GLY A 125 -18.85 0.15 -0.14
N THR A 126 -18.68 -0.09 1.15
CA THR A 126 -19.15 -1.33 1.85
C THR A 126 -20.54 -1.17 2.44
N GLY A 127 -21.10 0.03 2.46
CA GLY A 127 -22.36 0.34 3.18
C GLY A 127 -22.18 0.51 4.69
N ILE A 128 -20.98 0.30 5.24
CA ILE A 128 -20.67 0.49 6.66
C ILE A 128 -20.21 1.92 6.88
N ALA A 129 -20.87 2.67 7.77
CA ALA A 129 -20.63 4.10 7.99
C ALA A 129 -19.17 4.40 8.40
N GLU A 130 -18.54 3.56 9.21
CA GLU A 130 -17.16 3.70 9.65
C GLU A 130 -16.15 3.65 8.48
N HIS A 131 -16.50 2.97 7.39
CA HIS A 131 -15.64 2.81 6.22
C HIS A 131 -15.69 4.01 5.25
N ALA A 132 -16.67 4.90 5.41
CA ALA A 132 -16.92 5.99 4.46
C ALA A 132 -15.73 6.95 4.30
N ASN A 133 -14.95 7.16 5.36
CA ASN A 133 -13.80 8.08 5.34
C ASN A 133 -12.45 7.42 5.04
N TYR A 134 -12.38 6.11 4.86
CA TYR A 134 -11.09 5.40 4.76
C TYR A 134 -10.17 5.92 3.66
N ALA A 135 -10.71 6.21 2.48
CA ALA A 135 -9.93 6.77 1.37
C ALA A 135 -9.55 8.24 1.63
N LEU A 136 -10.51 9.05 2.10
CA LEU A 136 -10.28 10.46 2.43
C LEU A 136 -9.22 10.62 3.51
N ASP A 137 -9.26 9.79 4.55
CA ASP A 137 -8.29 9.79 5.63
C ASP A 137 -6.91 9.29 5.18
N PHE A 138 -6.86 8.36 4.20
CA PHE A 138 -5.61 8.00 3.54
C PHE A 138 -4.98 9.19 2.83
N PHE A 139 -5.76 9.93 2.04
CA PHE A 139 -5.26 11.11 1.32
C PHE A 139 -4.73 12.18 2.28
N LYS A 140 -5.45 12.46 3.36
CA LYS A 140 -5.02 13.41 4.39
C LYS A 140 -3.72 12.95 5.07
N ALA A 141 -3.63 11.66 5.44
CA ALA A 141 -2.45 11.08 6.07
C ALA A 141 -1.24 11.11 5.14
N ALA A 142 -1.40 10.76 3.86
CA ALA A 142 -0.36 10.87 2.85
C ALA A 142 0.17 12.31 2.74
N GLY A 143 -0.73 13.29 2.68
CA GLY A 143 -0.36 14.70 2.65
C GLY A 143 0.36 15.17 3.93
N TRP A 144 -0.01 14.64 5.08
CA TRP A 144 0.70 14.95 6.32
C TRP A 144 2.09 14.31 6.35
N ILE A 145 2.23 13.02 6.00
CA ILE A 145 3.50 12.28 5.94
C ILE A 145 4.47 13.01 5.02
N SER A 146 4.04 13.32 3.80
CA SER A 146 4.87 14.02 2.80
C SER A 146 5.43 15.36 3.29
N ARG A 147 4.70 16.09 4.11
CA ARG A 147 5.14 17.39 4.65
C ARG A 147 5.95 17.30 5.94
N ASN A 148 5.75 16.28 6.75
CA ASN A 148 6.27 16.23 8.13
C ASN A 148 7.31 15.14 8.37
N LEU A 149 7.40 14.13 7.50
CA LEU A 149 8.39 13.05 7.58
C LEU A 149 9.34 13.16 6.37
N PRO A 150 10.35 14.05 6.43
CA PRO A 150 11.15 14.39 5.26
C PRO A 150 11.92 13.20 4.71
N HIS A 151 12.07 13.19 3.39
CA HIS A 151 12.82 12.20 2.59
C HIS A 151 12.20 10.80 2.55
N THR A 152 11.04 10.59 3.15
CA THR A 152 10.35 9.31 3.07
C THR A 152 9.47 9.21 1.83
N HIS A 153 9.14 7.98 1.44
CA HIS A 153 8.21 7.66 0.36
C HIS A 153 6.88 7.18 0.93
N ILE A 154 5.83 7.22 0.09
CA ILE A 154 4.49 6.78 0.47
C ILE A 154 3.99 5.79 -0.57
N SER A 155 3.54 4.63 -0.11
CA SER A 155 2.97 3.57 -0.95
C SER A 155 1.61 3.11 -0.41
N GLY A 156 0.99 2.21 -1.13
CA GLY A 156 -0.24 1.53 -0.71
C GLY A 156 -0.65 0.43 -1.66
N GLY A 157 -1.34 -0.57 -1.13
CA GLY A 157 -1.97 -1.65 -1.90
C GLY A 157 -3.29 -1.18 -2.51
N ILE A 158 -3.26 -0.59 -3.69
CA ILE A 158 -4.37 0.16 -4.28
C ILE A 158 -5.62 -0.69 -4.48
N SER A 159 -5.49 -1.96 -4.88
CA SER A 159 -6.64 -2.82 -5.15
C SER A 159 -7.54 -3.05 -3.93
N ASN A 160 -7.05 -2.81 -2.72
CA ASN A 160 -7.83 -2.94 -1.49
C ASN A 160 -9.02 -1.98 -1.46
N VAL A 161 -8.89 -0.78 -2.06
CA VAL A 161 -9.95 0.24 -2.05
C VAL A 161 -11.26 -0.27 -2.64
N SER A 162 -11.17 -1.17 -3.62
CA SER A 162 -12.30 -1.63 -4.45
C SER A 162 -12.82 -3.03 -4.12
N PHE A 163 -12.46 -3.61 -2.97
CA PHE A 163 -12.86 -4.98 -2.63
C PHE A 163 -14.38 -5.19 -2.53
N ALA A 164 -15.15 -4.15 -2.20
CA ALA A 164 -16.60 -4.21 -2.19
C ALA A 164 -17.20 -4.48 -3.59
N PHE A 165 -16.46 -4.16 -4.67
CA PHE A 165 -16.89 -4.33 -6.05
C PHE A 165 -16.19 -5.49 -6.77
N ARG A 166 -15.78 -6.53 -6.03
CA ARG A 166 -15.20 -7.75 -6.63
C ARG A 166 -16.17 -8.36 -7.64
N GLY A 167 -15.63 -8.72 -8.82
CA GLY A 167 -16.42 -9.23 -9.95
C GLY A 167 -16.80 -8.16 -10.97
N ASN A 168 -16.68 -6.87 -10.64
CA ASN A 168 -16.94 -5.76 -11.57
C ASN A 168 -15.63 -5.03 -11.91
N ASN A 169 -14.87 -5.57 -12.85
CA ASN A 169 -13.57 -5.01 -13.23
C ASN A 169 -13.64 -3.57 -13.73
N PRO A 170 -14.61 -3.15 -14.58
CA PRO A 170 -14.67 -1.77 -15.04
C PRO A 170 -14.82 -0.74 -13.90
N VAL A 171 -15.61 -1.06 -12.86
CA VAL A 171 -15.75 -0.19 -11.69
C VAL A 171 -14.46 -0.19 -10.88
N ARG A 172 -13.85 -1.37 -10.66
CA ARG A 172 -12.61 -1.50 -9.88
C ARG A 172 -11.44 -0.76 -10.52
N GLU A 173 -11.23 -0.90 -11.82
CA GLU A 173 -10.17 -0.23 -12.57
C GLU A 173 -10.30 1.28 -12.49
N ALA A 174 -11.52 1.79 -12.67
CA ALA A 174 -11.81 3.22 -12.54
C ALA A 174 -11.61 3.72 -11.08
N MET A 175 -11.98 2.91 -10.05
CA MET A 175 -11.71 3.23 -8.64
C MET A 175 -10.21 3.30 -8.34
N HIS A 176 -9.41 2.37 -8.89
CA HIS A 176 -7.95 2.38 -8.71
C HIS A 176 -7.35 3.67 -9.31
N SER A 177 -7.76 4.01 -10.51
CA SER A 177 -7.25 5.18 -11.23
C SER A 177 -7.67 6.49 -10.56
N ALA A 178 -8.92 6.61 -10.12
CA ALA A 178 -9.39 7.77 -9.37
C ALA A 178 -8.70 7.91 -8.00
N PHE A 179 -8.51 6.79 -7.30
CA PHE A 179 -7.75 6.80 -6.04
C PHE A 179 -6.31 7.29 -6.24
N LEU A 180 -5.60 6.76 -7.23
CA LEU A 180 -4.25 7.17 -7.57
C LEU A 180 -4.17 8.65 -7.95
N TYR A 181 -5.14 9.15 -8.73
CA TYR A 181 -5.20 10.56 -9.09
C TYR A 181 -5.25 11.49 -7.87
N HIS A 182 -6.07 11.16 -6.87
CA HIS A 182 -6.16 11.94 -5.64
C HIS A 182 -4.96 11.72 -4.71
N ALA A 183 -4.49 10.47 -4.56
CA ALA A 183 -3.40 10.12 -3.65
C ALA A 183 -2.05 10.72 -4.11
N THR A 184 -1.74 10.70 -5.41
CA THR A 184 -0.50 11.28 -5.94
C THR A 184 -0.41 12.78 -5.71
N ARG A 185 -1.53 13.49 -5.76
CA ARG A 185 -1.62 14.93 -5.44
C ARG A 185 -1.37 15.21 -3.96
N GLN A 186 -1.48 14.21 -3.10
CA GLN A 186 -1.19 14.31 -1.68
C GLN A 186 0.19 13.75 -1.31
N GLY A 187 0.99 13.31 -2.29
CA GLY A 187 2.36 12.89 -2.07
C GLY A 187 2.60 11.38 -2.14
N LEU A 188 1.58 10.57 -2.52
CA LEU A 188 1.82 9.17 -2.88
C LEU A 188 2.75 9.14 -4.10
N ASP A 189 3.88 8.48 -3.99
CA ASP A 189 4.91 8.39 -5.04
C ASP A 189 5.25 6.95 -5.44
N MET A 190 4.73 5.97 -4.72
CA MET A 190 4.82 4.54 -5.02
C MET A 190 3.47 3.86 -4.85
N CYS A 191 3.25 2.71 -5.48
CA CYS A 191 2.05 1.91 -5.24
C CYS A 191 2.27 0.44 -5.60
N ILE A 192 1.49 -0.43 -4.95
CA ILE A 192 1.36 -1.84 -5.31
C ILE A 192 0.01 -1.99 -6.00
N VAL A 193 0.04 -2.27 -7.31
CA VAL A 193 -1.15 -2.38 -8.15
C VAL A 193 -0.88 -3.28 -9.34
N ASN A 194 -1.91 -3.97 -9.84
CA ASN A 194 -1.82 -4.61 -11.14
C ASN A 194 -1.91 -3.53 -12.24
N ALA A 195 -0.80 -3.27 -12.92
CA ALA A 195 -0.73 -2.25 -13.98
C ALA A 195 -1.73 -2.47 -15.12
N GLY A 196 -2.13 -3.74 -15.37
CA GLY A 196 -3.16 -4.10 -16.34
C GLY A 196 -4.59 -3.80 -15.88
N MET A 197 -4.78 -3.36 -14.62
CA MET A 197 -6.08 -3.01 -14.03
C MET A 197 -6.16 -1.51 -13.69
N LEU A 198 -5.60 -0.68 -14.54
CA LEU A 198 -5.67 0.77 -14.47
C LEU A 198 -6.27 1.32 -15.76
N GLU A 199 -7.18 2.25 -15.61
CA GLU A 199 -7.73 3.07 -16.70
C GLU A 199 -7.06 4.46 -16.66
N VAL A 200 -6.92 5.12 -17.79
CA VAL A 200 -6.47 6.51 -17.81
C VAL A 200 -7.57 7.38 -17.20
N TYR A 201 -7.25 8.13 -16.15
CA TYR A 201 -8.24 8.92 -15.40
C TYR A 201 -9.13 9.80 -16.27
N ASP A 202 -8.54 10.50 -17.25
CA ASP A 202 -9.26 11.38 -18.17
C ASP A 202 -10.19 10.64 -19.16
N ASN A 203 -10.00 9.32 -19.31
CA ASN A 203 -10.81 8.47 -20.17
C ASN A 203 -12.00 7.82 -19.44
N ILE A 204 -12.03 7.89 -18.11
CA ILE A 204 -13.15 7.36 -17.33
C ILE A 204 -14.43 8.12 -17.71
N PRO A 205 -15.53 7.43 -18.08
CA PRO A 205 -16.81 8.08 -18.33
C PRO A 205 -17.22 8.98 -17.16
N LYS A 206 -17.65 10.20 -17.46
CA LYS A 206 -17.90 11.23 -16.43
C LYS A 206 -18.93 10.82 -15.38
N ASP A 207 -19.97 10.15 -15.79
CA ASP A 207 -21.02 9.60 -14.92
C ASP A 207 -20.45 8.57 -13.93
N ARG A 208 -19.61 7.66 -14.43
CA ARG A 208 -18.89 6.68 -13.58
C ARG A 208 -17.91 7.35 -12.63
N LEU A 209 -17.12 8.29 -13.15
CA LEU A 209 -16.12 9.00 -12.35
C LEU A 209 -16.77 9.77 -11.20
N GLU A 210 -17.89 10.47 -11.45
CA GLU A 210 -18.63 11.20 -10.42
C GLU A 210 -19.09 10.28 -9.29
N LEU A 211 -19.69 9.13 -9.61
CA LEU A 211 -20.13 8.14 -8.63
C LEU A 211 -18.96 7.58 -7.79
N ILE A 212 -17.84 7.29 -8.44
CA ILE A 212 -16.63 6.78 -7.78
C ILE A 212 -16.04 7.83 -6.85
N GLU A 213 -15.91 9.07 -7.30
CA GLU A 213 -15.38 10.16 -6.49
C GLU A 213 -16.29 10.51 -5.31
N ASP A 214 -17.61 10.42 -5.49
CA ASP A 214 -18.56 10.60 -4.38
C ASP A 214 -18.30 9.58 -3.25
N VAL A 215 -17.95 8.33 -3.60
CA VAL A 215 -17.56 7.30 -2.62
C VAL A 215 -16.17 7.55 -2.05
N LEU A 216 -15.16 7.80 -2.88
CA LEU A 216 -13.77 7.99 -2.43
C LEU A 216 -13.60 9.22 -1.53
N LEU A 217 -14.34 10.28 -1.82
CA LEU A 217 -14.25 11.57 -1.13
C LEU A 217 -15.39 11.78 -0.11
N ASN A 218 -16.23 10.75 0.07
CA ASN A 218 -17.39 10.79 0.98
C ASN A 218 -18.23 12.06 0.81
N ARG A 219 -18.61 12.38 -0.45
CA ARG A 219 -19.33 13.63 -0.78
C ARG A 219 -20.81 13.57 -0.47
N ASN A 220 -21.43 12.38 -0.60
CA ASN A 220 -22.87 12.18 -0.44
C ASN A 220 -23.19 10.98 0.43
N PRO A 221 -24.21 11.04 1.28
CA PRO A 221 -24.60 9.91 2.14
C PRO A 221 -25.06 8.66 1.36
N ASP A 222 -25.62 8.83 0.16
CA ASP A 222 -26.12 7.77 -0.73
C ASP A 222 -25.07 7.30 -1.77
N ALA A 223 -23.85 7.81 -1.70
CA ALA A 223 -22.80 7.53 -2.69
C ALA A 223 -22.58 6.03 -2.92
N THR A 224 -22.53 5.25 -1.83
CA THR A 224 -22.32 3.79 -1.92
C THR A 224 -23.48 3.11 -2.63
N GLU A 225 -24.73 3.44 -2.30
CA GLU A 225 -25.93 2.86 -2.93
C GLU A 225 -25.95 3.17 -4.42
N ARG A 226 -25.74 4.43 -4.81
CA ARG A 226 -25.68 4.88 -6.20
C ARG A 226 -24.61 4.16 -7.02
N LEU A 227 -23.40 3.99 -6.46
CA LEU A 227 -22.33 3.26 -7.15
C LEU A 227 -22.64 1.76 -7.26
N THR A 228 -23.27 1.17 -6.24
CA THR A 228 -23.71 -0.24 -6.27
C THR A 228 -24.72 -0.47 -7.36
N ASP A 229 -25.76 0.36 -7.44
CA ASP A 229 -26.80 0.30 -8.49
C ASP A 229 -26.21 0.43 -9.89
N TYR A 230 -25.24 1.32 -10.04
CA TYR A 230 -24.51 1.49 -11.31
C TYR A 230 -23.72 0.22 -11.67
N ALA A 231 -23.01 -0.34 -10.69
CA ALA A 231 -22.20 -1.54 -10.89
C ALA A 231 -23.05 -2.77 -11.26
N GLU A 232 -24.24 -2.91 -10.66
CA GLU A 232 -25.20 -3.98 -10.98
C GLU A 232 -25.73 -3.86 -12.40
N LYS A 233 -26.11 -2.65 -12.83
CA LYS A 233 -26.55 -2.39 -14.20
C LYS A 233 -25.46 -2.71 -15.23
N LEU A 234 -24.23 -2.29 -14.97
CA LEU A 234 -23.10 -2.56 -15.86
C LEU A 234 -22.74 -4.05 -15.93
N ALA A 235 -22.99 -4.83 -14.88
CA ALA A 235 -22.78 -6.27 -14.89
C ALA A 235 -23.89 -7.06 -15.61
N ALA A 236 -25.06 -6.45 -15.84
CA ALA A 236 -26.20 -7.06 -16.53
C ALA A 236 -26.16 -6.84 -18.07
N GLU A 237 -25.31 -5.95 -18.56
CA GLU A 237 -25.03 -5.68 -19.98
C GLU A 237 -23.99 -6.65 -20.54
#